data_3d2371b3edf234c2a20211763d5a5a49
#
_entry.id   3d2371b3edf234c2a20211763d5a5a49
#
_cell.length_a   1.000
_cell.length_b   1.000
_cell.length_c   1.000
_cell.angle_alpha   90.00
_cell.angle_beta   90.00
_cell.angle_gamma   90.00
#
_symmetry.space_group_name_H-M   'P 1'
#
loop_
_entity.id
_entity.type
_entity.pdbx_description
1 polymer ?
#
loop_
_entity_poly.entity_id
_entity_poly.type
_entity_poly.pdbx_seq_one_letter_code
_entity_poly.pdbx_strand_id
1 'polypeptide(L)'
;PIVPDGAWVKCDHCGKILYKKNLEENYYMCNNCNHYFRLSAHDRINLICDQDSFIEFNRNMETNNPMKFPGYEKKIAKYKDSSGITEAVITGTGLINGNKSVICVMDSHFMMGSMGTVVGEKITLAVEKAIEEHLPIIIFTASGGARMQEGILSLMQMAKVSAALARHSKAGLLYITVLTDPTTGGVTASFAMLGDIILAEPHALVGFAGRRVIEGTIKEQLPEDFQSAEFLLEKGFVDNIVKRDEMKNVLSLLLGLHNQAGGDSIDKSN
;
A
#
# COMPACT_ATOMS: atom_id res chain seq x y z
N PRO A 1 27.17 -5.21 -28.92
CA PRO A 1 25.86 -4.79 -28.45
C PRO A 1 26.05 -3.90 -27.24
N ILE A 2 25.55 -2.66 -27.31
CA ILE A 2 25.56 -1.73 -26.20
C ILE A 2 24.47 -2.23 -25.24
N VAL A 3 24.83 -2.65 -24.03
CA VAL A 3 23.87 -3.00 -22.98
C VAL A 3 23.35 -1.68 -22.41
N PRO A 4 22.03 -1.40 -22.44
CA PRO A 4 21.49 -0.18 -21.86
C PRO A 4 21.76 -0.13 -20.34
N ASP A 5 22.14 1.04 -19.84
CA ASP A 5 22.25 1.27 -18.40
C ASP A 5 20.91 0.97 -17.73
N GLY A 6 20.94 0.24 -16.61
CA GLY A 6 19.74 -0.16 -15.88
C GLY A 6 19.03 -1.41 -16.39
N ALA A 7 19.55 -2.10 -17.42
CA ALA A 7 18.95 -3.35 -17.92
C ALA A 7 19.08 -4.53 -16.93
N TRP A 8 19.97 -4.43 -15.93
CA TRP A 8 20.26 -5.50 -14.97
C TRP A 8 20.02 -5.04 -13.55
N VAL A 9 19.44 -5.91 -12.73
CA VAL A 9 19.13 -5.67 -11.33
C VAL A 9 19.74 -6.81 -10.50
N LYS A 10 20.39 -6.49 -9.39
CA LYS A 10 20.89 -7.47 -8.44
C LYS A 10 19.81 -7.76 -7.40
N CYS A 11 19.53 -9.04 -7.18
CA CYS A 11 18.62 -9.44 -6.09
C CYS A 11 19.29 -9.22 -4.74
N ASP A 12 18.66 -8.44 -3.88
CA ASP A 12 19.19 -8.11 -2.54
C ASP A 12 19.22 -9.33 -1.61
N HIS A 13 18.37 -10.33 -1.86
CA HIS A 13 18.30 -11.54 -1.04
C HIS A 13 19.34 -12.59 -1.44
N CYS A 14 19.41 -12.98 -2.72
CA CYS A 14 20.31 -14.06 -3.16
C CYS A 14 21.56 -13.58 -3.92
N GLY A 15 21.69 -12.28 -4.19
CA GLY A 15 22.83 -11.69 -4.90
C GLY A 15 22.90 -11.94 -6.41
N LYS A 16 21.94 -12.69 -6.98
CA LYS A 16 21.93 -13.01 -8.42
C LYS A 16 21.58 -11.77 -9.23
N ILE A 17 22.27 -11.62 -10.37
CA ILE A 17 21.99 -10.56 -11.35
C ILE A 17 20.88 -11.05 -12.28
N LEU A 18 19.83 -10.24 -12.43
CA LEU A 18 18.64 -10.53 -13.21
C LEU A 18 18.48 -9.51 -14.34
N TYR A 19 17.95 -9.93 -15.47
CA TYR A 19 17.54 -9.01 -16.52
C TYR A 19 16.21 -8.37 -16.16
N LYS A 20 16.15 -7.04 -16.18
CA LYS A 20 15.00 -6.27 -15.68
C LYS A 20 13.68 -6.67 -16.34
N LYS A 21 13.71 -6.89 -17.68
CA LYS A 21 12.52 -7.32 -18.42
C LYS A 21 11.99 -8.67 -17.95
N ASN A 22 12.86 -9.64 -17.67
CA ASN A 22 12.44 -10.94 -17.15
C ASN A 22 11.86 -10.81 -15.72
N LEU A 23 12.39 -9.85 -14.94
CA LEU A 23 11.87 -9.56 -13.61
C LEU A 23 10.45 -8.95 -13.70
N GLU A 24 10.21 -8.04 -14.63
CA GLU A 24 8.90 -7.44 -14.92
C GLU A 24 7.89 -8.51 -15.37
N GLU A 25 8.28 -9.36 -16.32
CA GLU A 25 7.46 -10.48 -16.79
C GLU A 25 7.14 -11.51 -15.70
N ASN A 26 8.00 -11.63 -14.68
CA ASN A 26 7.79 -12.48 -13.50
C ASN A 26 7.22 -11.69 -12.30
N TYR A 27 6.40 -10.68 -12.55
CA TYR A 27 5.72 -9.90 -11.50
C TYR A 27 6.69 -9.29 -10.47
N TYR A 28 7.91 -8.93 -10.88
CA TYR A 28 8.98 -8.43 -10.01
C TYR A 28 9.38 -9.40 -8.89
N MET A 29 9.31 -10.69 -9.16
CA MET A 29 9.81 -11.75 -8.29
C MET A 29 11.11 -12.33 -8.83
N CYS A 30 12.07 -12.60 -7.95
CA CYS A 30 13.34 -13.19 -8.32
C CYS A 30 13.16 -14.63 -8.84
N ASN A 31 13.54 -14.91 -10.08
CA ASN A 31 13.42 -16.26 -10.68
C ASN A 31 14.32 -17.31 -10.00
N ASN A 32 15.25 -16.89 -9.11
CA ASN A 32 16.17 -17.80 -8.44
C ASN A 32 15.75 -18.15 -7.00
N CYS A 33 15.22 -17.18 -6.25
CA CYS A 33 14.90 -17.37 -4.82
C CYS A 33 13.49 -16.92 -4.45
N ASN A 34 12.66 -16.53 -5.42
CA ASN A 34 11.30 -16.06 -5.25
C ASN A 34 11.14 -14.81 -4.35
N HIS A 35 12.26 -14.09 -4.10
CA HIS A 35 12.20 -12.84 -3.36
C HIS A 35 11.36 -11.80 -4.10
N TYR A 36 10.49 -11.12 -3.36
CA TYR A 36 9.61 -10.06 -3.87
C TYR A 36 10.34 -8.73 -3.84
N PHE A 37 10.62 -8.17 -5.02
CA PHE A 37 11.13 -6.80 -5.10
C PHE A 37 10.04 -5.78 -4.74
N ARG A 38 10.44 -4.66 -4.14
CA ARG A 38 9.51 -3.55 -3.91
C ARG A 38 9.03 -2.99 -5.23
N LEU A 39 7.73 -2.79 -5.36
CA LEU A 39 7.12 -2.20 -6.54
C LEU A 39 6.97 -0.69 -6.38
N SER A 40 7.13 0.03 -7.50
CA SER A 40 6.61 1.38 -7.59
C SER A 40 5.07 1.36 -7.58
N ALA A 41 4.47 2.50 -7.20
CA ALA A 41 3.00 2.60 -7.23
C ALA A 41 2.46 2.42 -8.67
N HIS A 42 3.15 2.93 -9.67
CA HIS A 42 2.77 2.74 -11.07
C HIS A 42 2.82 1.28 -11.52
N ASP A 43 3.92 0.57 -11.20
CA ASP A 43 4.03 -0.85 -11.54
C ASP A 43 2.92 -1.67 -10.88
N ARG A 44 2.60 -1.39 -9.60
CA ARG A 44 1.50 -2.05 -8.91
C ARG A 44 0.15 -1.79 -9.58
N ILE A 45 -0.14 -0.54 -9.92
CA ILE A 45 -1.38 -0.17 -10.63
C ILE A 45 -1.47 -0.93 -11.95
N ASN A 46 -0.39 -0.99 -12.72
CA ASN A 46 -0.34 -1.72 -13.99
C ASN A 46 -0.58 -3.23 -13.84
N LEU A 47 -0.15 -3.83 -12.71
CA LEU A 47 -0.37 -5.26 -12.45
C LEU A 47 -1.81 -5.59 -12.06
N ILE A 48 -2.50 -4.70 -11.36
CA ILE A 48 -3.83 -4.99 -10.79
C ILE A 48 -4.98 -4.41 -11.59
N CYS A 49 -4.82 -3.23 -12.19
CA CYS A 49 -5.88 -2.60 -12.98
C CYS A 49 -6.01 -3.19 -14.38
N ASP A 50 -7.18 -3.04 -14.95
CA ASP A 50 -7.40 -3.28 -16.37
C ASP A 50 -6.68 -2.19 -17.18
N GLN A 51 -6.25 -2.54 -18.39
CA GLN A 51 -5.49 -1.64 -19.23
C GLN A 51 -6.25 -0.31 -19.41
N ASP A 52 -5.54 0.81 -19.25
CA ASP A 52 -6.04 2.18 -19.42
C ASP A 52 -7.27 2.56 -18.57
N SER A 53 -7.63 1.74 -17.57
CA SER A 53 -8.80 1.97 -16.71
C SER A 53 -8.53 2.87 -15.51
N PHE A 54 -7.25 3.04 -15.11
CA PHE A 54 -6.91 3.81 -13.92
C PHE A 54 -6.92 5.31 -14.19
N ILE A 55 -7.74 6.03 -13.43
CA ILE A 55 -7.84 7.49 -13.46
C ILE A 55 -7.33 8.06 -12.15
N GLU A 56 -6.11 8.62 -12.20
CA GLU A 56 -5.49 9.26 -11.03
C GLU A 56 -6.19 10.58 -10.67
N PHE A 57 -6.39 10.82 -9.39
CA PHE A 57 -6.84 12.11 -8.87
C PHE A 57 -5.90 12.63 -7.78
N ASN A 58 -5.94 13.96 -7.53
CA ASN A 58 -5.06 14.64 -6.58
C ASN A 58 -3.55 14.51 -6.88
N ARG A 59 -3.18 14.31 -8.16
CA ARG A 59 -1.81 14.11 -8.60
C ARG A 59 -0.87 15.24 -8.18
N ASN A 60 -1.33 16.48 -8.28
CA ASN A 60 -0.51 17.68 -8.05
C ASN A 60 -0.47 18.12 -6.59
N MET A 61 -1.02 17.33 -5.66
CA MET A 61 -0.98 17.68 -4.23
C MET A 61 0.42 17.45 -3.67
N GLU A 62 0.96 18.48 -3.04
CA GLU A 62 2.35 18.52 -2.56
C GLU A 62 2.44 19.12 -1.16
N THR A 63 3.42 18.65 -0.35
CA THR A 63 3.67 19.23 0.95
C THR A 63 4.34 20.60 0.82
N ASN A 64 3.93 21.52 1.69
CA ASN A 64 4.49 22.86 1.81
C ASN A 64 5.44 23.00 3.01
N ASN A 65 5.99 21.90 3.53
CA ASN A 65 6.85 21.88 4.71
C ASN A 65 6.21 22.60 5.93
N PRO A 66 5.06 22.09 6.42
CA PRO A 66 4.26 22.81 7.41
C PRO A 66 4.99 23.06 8.73
N MET A 67 6.00 22.26 9.06
CA MET A 67 6.82 22.42 10.26
C MET A 67 8.10 23.23 10.03
N LYS A 68 8.34 23.73 8.82
CA LYS A 68 9.56 24.44 8.42
C LYS A 68 10.83 23.65 8.77
N PHE A 69 10.78 22.31 8.58
CA PHE A 69 11.90 21.43 8.91
C PHE A 69 13.09 21.70 7.97
N PRO A 70 14.30 21.95 8.52
CA PRO A 70 15.46 22.32 7.70
C PRO A 70 15.82 21.24 6.67
N GLY A 71 15.99 21.64 5.40
CA GLY A 71 16.40 20.78 4.30
C GLY A 71 15.31 19.81 3.79
N TYR A 72 14.08 19.90 4.28
CA TYR A 72 13.00 19.01 3.89
C TYR A 72 12.59 19.22 2.44
N GLU A 73 12.49 20.46 1.96
CA GLU A 73 12.17 20.79 0.55
C GLU A 73 13.16 20.15 -0.42
N LYS A 74 14.47 20.24 -0.11
CA LYS A 74 15.52 19.61 -0.93
C LYS A 74 15.39 18.10 -0.98
N LYS A 75 15.02 17.49 0.16
CA LYS A 75 14.81 16.06 0.26
C LYS A 75 13.60 15.62 -0.56
N ILE A 76 12.48 16.35 -0.48
CA ILE A 76 11.29 16.10 -1.30
C ILE A 76 11.61 16.21 -2.79
N ALA A 77 12.28 17.29 -3.21
CA ALA A 77 12.66 17.47 -4.61
C ALA A 77 13.49 16.30 -5.15
N LYS A 78 14.47 15.82 -4.36
CA LYS A 78 15.27 14.64 -4.71
C LYS A 78 14.42 13.38 -4.90
N TYR A 79 13.46 13.14 -4.00
CA TYR A 79 12.60 11.94 -4.10
C TYR A 79 11.58 12.04 -5.23
N LYS A 80 11.05 13.23 -5.54
CA LYS A 80 10.23 13.46 -6.74
C LYS A 80 10.98 13.11 -8.01
N ASP A 81 12.23 13.60 -8.13
CA ASP A 81 13.09 13.34 -9.29
C ASP A 81 13.41 11.84 -9.44
N SER A 82 13.73 11.16 -8.34
CA SER A 82 14.12 9.74 -8.37
C SER A 82 12.96 8.76 -8.51
N SER A 83 11.76 9.08 -7.99
CA SER A 83 10.59 8.19 -8.00
C SER A 83 9.57 8.52 -9.09
N GLY A 84 9.60 9.73 -9.63
CA GLY A 84 8.64 10.21 -10.64
C GLY A 84 7.23 10.51 -10.10
N ILE A 85 7.05 10.48 -8.77
CA ILE A 85 5.77 10.81 -8.11
C ILE A 85 5.90 12.03 -7.21
N THR A 86 4.79 12.72 -6.97
CA THR A 86 4.77 13.95 -6.16
C THR A 86 4.73 13.68 -4.66
N GLU A 87 4.22 12.52 -4.26
CA GLU A 87 4.10 12.11 -2.86
C GLU A 87 4.03 10.58 -2.73
N ALA A 88 4.24 10.04 -1.54
CA ALA A 88 4.38 8.61 -1.25
C ALA A 88 3.09 7.78 -1.40
N VAL A 89 2.10 8.28 -2.13
CA VAL A 89 0.86 7.56 -2.47
C VAL A 89 0.28 8.07 -3.79
N ILE A 90 -0.17 7.15 -4.62
CA ILE A 90 -1.02 7.43 -5.79
C ILE A 90 -2.44 7.01 -5.44
N THR A 91 -3.42 7.85 -5.78
CA THR A 91 -4.85 7.62 -5.53
C THR A 91 -5.65 7.82 -6.81
N GLY A 92 -6.59 6.94 -7.07
CA GLY A 92 -7.41 6.99 -8.27
C GLY A 92 -8.59 6.03 -8.22
N THR A 93 -9.35 5.99 -9.30
CA THR A 93 -10.35 4.95 -9.58
C THR A 93 -9.85 4.06 -10.71
N GLY A 94 -10.15 2.78 -10.65
CA GLY A 94 -9.76 1.81 -11.69
C GLY A 94 -10.70 0.62 -11.74
N LEU A 95 -10.55 -0.16 -12.79
CA LEU A 95 -11.27 -1.43 -12.96
C LEU A 95 -10.30 -2.59 -12.64
N ILE A 96 -10.78 -3.59 -11.92
CA ILE A 96 -10.09 -4.85 -11.66
C ILE A 96 -10.97 -5.97 -12.21
N ASN A 97 -10.63 -6.50 -13.38
CA ASN A 97 -11.46 -7.41 -14.15
C ASN A 97 -12.92 -6.90 -14.25
N GLY A 98 -13.09 -5.64 -14.65
CA GLY A 98 -14.37 -4.97 -14.80
C GLY A 98 -15.01 -4.43 -13.52
N ASN A 99 -14.51 -4.78 -12.33
CA ASN A 99 -15.05 -4.27 -11.06
C ASN A 99 -14.44 -2.91 -10.71
N LYS A 100 -15.27 -1.86 -10.67
CA LYS A 100 -14.85 -0.50 -10.33
C LYS A 100 -14.56 -0.37 -8.84
N SER A 101 -13.42 0.23 -8.50
CA SER A 101 -13.03 0.51 -7.12
C SER A 101 -12.18 1.77 -7.01
N VAL A 102 -12.15 2.37 -5.84
CA VAL A 102 -11.14 3.38 -5.49
C VAL A 102 -9.88 2.65 -5.04
N ILE A 103 -8.72 3.07 -5.53
CA ILE A 103 -7.45 2.39 -5.32
C ILE A 103 -6.44 3.40 -4.81
N CYS A 104 -5.80 3.09 -3.67
CA CYS A 104 -4.69 3.83 -3.13
C CYS A 104 -3.46 2.93 -3.12
N VAL A 105 -2.35 3.38 -3.68
CA VAL A 105 -1.10 2.62 -3.70
C VAL A 105 0.01 3.46 -3.08
N MET A 106 0.47 3.07 -1.90
CA MET A 106 1.63 3.68 -1.27
C MET A 106 2.92 3.21 -1.93
N ASP A 107 3.92 4.08 -1.96
CA ASP A 107 5.21 3.83 -2.61
C ASP A 107 6.38 4.07 -1.66
N SER A 108 7.10 3.01 -1.34
CA SER A 108 8.27 3.07 -0.46
C SER A 108 9.50 3.71 -1.11
N HIS A 109 9.51 3.90 -2.45
CA HIS A 109 10.59 4.62 -3.13
C HIS A 109 10.56 6.12 -2.84
N PHE A 110 9.39 6.68 -2.48
CA PHE A 110 9.30 8.05 -2.01
C PHE A 110 9.40 8.11 -0.48
N MET A 111 10.56 8.52 0.04
CA MET A 111 10.81 8.66 1.48
C MET A 111 10.38 7.46 2.34
N MET A 112 10.64 6.23 1.85
CA MET A 112 10.21 4.98 2.50
C MET A 112 8.70 4.86 2.70
N GLY A 113 7.89 5.48 1.85
CA GLY A 113 6.44 5.45 2.00
C GLY A 113 5.93 6.16 3.25
N SER A 114 6.72 7.04 3.86
CA SER A 114 6.36 7.65 5.14
C SER A 114 5.13 8.54 5.00
N MET A 115 4.19 8.37 5.95
CA MET A 115 2.93 9.11 5.97
C MET A 115 3.13 10.52 6.50
N GLY A 116 3.05 11.53 5.62
CA GLY A 116 2.95 12.95 5.94
C GLY A 116 1.52 13.47 5.74
N THR A 117 1.37 14.79 5.87
CA THR A 117 0.08 15.49 5.73
C THR A 117 -0.59 15.23 4.39
N VAL A 118 0.18 15.24 3.30
CA VAL A 118 -0.35 15.03 1.95
C VAL A 118 -0.74 13.57 1.71
N VAL A 119 0.03 12.60 2.22
CA VAL A 119 -0.36 11.18 2.15
C VAL A 119 -1.69 10.97 2.84
N GLY A 120 -1.83 11.48 4.08
CA GLY A 120 -3.08 11.38 4.83
C GLY A 120 -4.24 12.07 4.13
N GLU A 121 -4.02 13.26 3.55
CA GLU A 121 -5.03 13.99 2.78
C GLU A 121 -5.48 13.21 1.55
N LYS A 122 -4.54 12.76 0.71
CA LYS A 122 -4.84 12.00 -0.51
C LYS A 122 -5.66 10.74 -0.20
N ILE A 123 -5.28 9.96 0.84
CA ILE A 123 -6.04 8.78 1.24
C ILE A 123 -7.43 9.17 1.78
N THR A 124 -7.53 10.24 2.60
CA THR A 124 -8.80 10.72 3.12
C THR A 124 -9.75 11.10 1.99
N LEU A 125 -9.29 11.89 1.01
CA LEU A 125 -10.08 12.28 -0.15
C LEU A 125 -10.47 11.08 -1.02
N ALA A 126 -9.59 10.07 -1.10
CA ALA A 126 -9.92 8.82 -1.79
C ALA A 126 -11.05 8.06 -1.09
N VAL A 127 -11.02 7.97 0.24
CA VAL A 127 -12.11 7.38 1.03
C VAL A 127 -13.41 8.17 0.87
N GLU A 128 -13.36 9.50 0.90
CA GLU A 128 -14.52 10.36 0.69
C GLU A 128 -15.10 10.17 -0.72
N LYS A 129 -14.24 10.06 -1.73
CA LYS A 129 -14.63 9.74 -3.11
C LYS A 129 -15.32 8.37 -3.22
N ALA A 130 -14.79 7.36 -2.50
CA ALA A 130 -15.41 6.04 -2.43
C ALA A 130 -16.82 6.08 -1.82
N ILE A 131 -17.02 6.88 -0.77
CA ILE A 131 -18.35 7.10 -0.14
C ILE A 131 -19.29 7.80 -1.14
N GLU A 132 -18.83 8.87 -1.78
CA GLU A 132 -19.62 9.64 -2.74
C GLU A 132 -20.11 8.79 -3.93
N GLU A 133 -19.24 7.94 -4.47
CA GLU A 133 -19.55 7.08 -5.62
C GLU A 133 -20.07 5.69 -5.23
N HIS A 134 -20.27 5.40 -3.94
CA HIS A 134 -20.68 4.09 -3.41
C HIS A 134 -19.79 2.95 -3.91
N LEU A 135 -18.47 3.15 -3.87
CA LEU A 135 -17.46 2.20 -4.32
C LEU A 135 -16.71 1.54 -3.17
N PRO A 136 -16.25 0.30 -3.34
CA PRO A 136 -15.24 -0.28 -2.47
C PRO A 136 -13.92 0.48 -2.59
N ILE A 137 -13.11 0.43 -1.52
CA ILE A 137 -11.76 0.98 -1.53
C ILE A 137 -10.72 -0.10 -1.27
N ILE A 138 -9.62 -0.05 -2.02
CA ILE A 138 -8.46 -0.93 -1.85
C ILE A 138 -7.25 -0.06 -1.54
N ILE A 139 -6.53 -0.35 -0.45
CA ILE A 139 -5.31 0.36 -0.08
C ILE A 139 -4.15 -0.63 -0.02
N PHE A 140 -3.18 -0.47 -0.93
CA PHE A 140 -1.89 -1.13 -0.87
C PHE A 140 -0.97 -0.31 0.02
N THR A 141 -0.53 -0.88 1.13
CA THR A 141 0.34 -0.20 2.08
C THR A 141 1.80 -0.56 1.82
N ALA A 142 2.66 0.46 1.80
CA ALA A 142 4.11 0.33 1.68
C ALA A 142 4.75 1.51 2.43
N SER A 143 5.08 1.34 3.73
CA SER A 143 5.47 2.47 4.57
C SER A 143 6.41 2.09 5.69
N GLY A 144 7.40 2.96 5.92
CA GLY A 144 8.23 2.96 7.12
C GLY A 144 7.60 3.66 8.34
N GLY A 145 6.36 4.16 8.24
CA GLY A 145 5.64 4.82 9.33
C GLY A 145 5.42 6.33 9.13
N ALA A 146 5.31 7.06 10.24
CA ALA A 146 5.05 8.50 10.22
C ALA A 146 6.25 9.31 9.71
N ARG A 147 6.00 10.38 8.97
CA ARG A 147 7.02 11.28 8.41
C ARG A 147 7.57 12.21 9.50
N MET A 148 8.79 11.94 9.94
CA MET A 148 9.42 12.68 11.06
C MET A 148 9.53 14.18 10.80
N GLN A 149 9.76 14.61 9.54
CA GLN A 149 9.89 16.02 9.18
C GLN A 149 8.62 16.84 9.37
N GLU A 150 7.47 16.19 9.45
CA GLU A 150 6.17 16.82 9.67
C GLU A 150 5.66 16.66 11.11
N GLY A 151 6.47 16.08 12.00
CA GLY A 151 6.24 16.02 13.43
C GLY A 151 4.84 15.48 13.80
N ILE A 152 4.16 16.17 14.72
CA ILE A 152 2.83 15.80 15.21
C ILE A 152 1.78 15.73 14.09
N LEU A 153 1.92 16.52 13.03
CA LEU A 153 0.99 16.52 11.90
C LEU A 153 0.96 15.17 11.18
N SER A 154 2.09 14.46 11.12
CA SER A 154 2.15 13.09 10.60
C SER A 154 1.33 12.13 11.45
N LEU A 155 1.42 12.25 12.78
CA LEU A 155 0.68 11.38 13.69
C LEU A 155 -0.83 11.62 13.60
N MET A 156 -1.24 12.88 13.41
CA MET A 156 -2.66 13.23 13.24
C MET A 156 -3.28 12.64 11.97
N GLN A 157 -2.47 12.31 10.94
CA GLN A 157 -2.98 11.68 9.73
C GLN A 157 -3.54 10.28 9.99
N MET A 158 -2.99 9.54 10.95
CA MET A 158 -3.52 8.23 11.36
C MET A 158 -4.98 8.35 11.82
N ALA A 159 -5.26 9.29 12.71
CA ALA A 159 -6.61 9.55 13.19
C ALA A 159 -7.54 10.04 12.08
N LYS A 160 -7.04 10.92 11.19
CA LYS A 160 -7.79 11.47 10.06
C LYS A 160 -8.25 10.39 9.09
N VAL A 161 -7.33 9.53 8.64
CA VAL A 161 -7.64 8.44 7.72
C VAL A 161 -8.57 7.42 8.38
N SER A 162 -8.32 7.05 9.65
CA SER A 162 -9.17 6.11 10.38
C SER A 162 -10.60 6.65 10.55
N ALA A 163 -10.76 7.96 10.80
CA ALA A 163 -12.08 8.59 10.89
C ALA A 163 -12.82 8.60 9.53
N ALA A 164 -12.11 8.79 8.43
CA ALA A 164 -12.70 8.69 7.10
C ALA A 164 -13.16 7.25 6.80
N LEU A 165 -12.34 6.25 7.10
CA LEU A 165 -12.69 4.83 6.95
C LEU A 165 -13.87 4.41 7.83
N ALA A 166 -13.99 4.97 9.04
CA ALA A 166 -15.17 4.73 9.89
C ALA A 166 -16.46 5.25 9.24
N ARG A 167 -16.41 6.36 8.48
CA ARG A 167 -17.55 6.85 7.67
C ARG A 167 -17.84 5.93 6.49
N HIS A 168 -16.81 5.42 5.83
CA HIS A 168 -16.91 4.47 4.73
C HIS A 168 -17.59 3.17 5.19
N SER A 169 -17.15 2.61 6.31
CA SER A 169 -17.76 1.43 6.94
C SER A 169 -19.23 1.66 7.31
N LYS A 170 -19.59 2.85 7.88
CA LYS A 170 -20.98 3.21 8.15
C LYS A 170 -21.85 3.31 6.90
N ALA A 171 -21.27 3.59 5.76
CA ALA A 171 -21.96 3.55 4.46
C ALA A 171 -22.15 2.13 3.91
N GLY A 172 -21.67 1.09 4.63
CA GLY A 172 -21.78 -0.32 4.22
C GLY A 172 -20.87 -0.70 3.06
N LEU A 173 -19.76 0.03 2.86
CA LEU A 173 -18.86 -0.16 1.74
C LEU A 173 -17.64 -0.99 2.16
N LEU A 174 -17.15 -1.82 1.24
CA LEU A 174 -16.01 -2.72 1.46
C LEU A 174 -14.68 -2.00 1.46
N TYR A 175 -13.87 -2.23 2.49
CA TYR A 175 -12.47 -1.81 2.56
C TYR A 175 -11.53 -3.03 2.56
N ILE A 176 -10.69 -3.17 1.53
CA ILE A 176 -9.63 -4.18 1.44
C ILE A 176 -8.28 -3.52 1.67
N THR A 177 -7.52 -4.01 2.64
CA THR A 177 -6.10 -3.64 2.79
C THR A 177 -5.22 -4.72 2.21
N VAL A 178 -4.18 -4.34 1.46
CA VAL A 178 -3.13 -5.24 1.00
C VAL A 178 -1.80 -4.78 1.59
N LEU A 179 -1.28 -5.56 2.53
CA LEU A 179 -0.03 -5.28 3.22
C LEU A 179 1.15 -5.70 2.34
N THR A 180 2.05 -4.77 2.04
CA THR A 180 3.26 -5.06 1.26
C THR A 180 4.53 -4.67 2.03
N ASP A 181 5.69 -5.11 1.55
CA ASP A 181 6.98 -4.84 2.20
C ASP A 181 7.51 -3.41 1.93
N PRO A 182 7.80 -2.64 2.99
CA PRO A 182 7.42 -2.82 4.40
C PRO A 182 6.09 -2.12 4.73
N THR A 183 5.35 -2.61 5.71
CA THR A 183 4.23 -1.89 6.33
C THR A 183 4.50 -1.78 7.83
N THR A 184 4.98 -0.62 8.30
CA THR A 184 5.46 -0.48 9.67
C THR A 184 5.00 0.81 10.35
N GLY A 185 5.22 0.88 11.65
CA GLY A 185 4.98 2.08 12.47
C GLY A 185 3.53 2.52 12.52
N GLY A 186 3.31 3.82 12.38
CA GLY A 186 1.98 4.41 12.48
C GLY A 186 0.99 3.96 11.42
N VAL A 187 1.45 3.52 10.25
CA VAL A 187 0.58 2.98 9.19
C VAL A 187 -0.01 1.64 9.63
N THR A 188 0.81 0.73 10.14
CA THR A 188 0.33 -0.54 10.71
C THR A 188 -0.60 -0.30 11.91
N ALA A 189 -0.23 0.61 12.81
CA ALA A 189 -1.01 0.90 14.01
C ALA A 189 -2.31 1.69 13.74
N SER A 190 -2.66 1.92 12.48
CA SER A 190 -3.87 2.66 12.09
C SER A 190 -4.57 2.00 10.90
N PHE A 191 -4.71 2.69 9.80
CA PHE A 191 -5.58 2.29 8.69
C PHE A 191 -5.18 0.97 8.01
N ALA A 192 -3.90 0.57 8.05
CA ALA A 192 -3.48 -0.70 7.43
C ALA A 192 -4.15 -1.94 8.06
N MET A 193 -4.50 -1.87 9.34
CA MET A 193 -5.14 -2.96 10.11
C MET A 193 -6.65 -2.73 10.31
N LEU A 194 -7.27 -1.84 9.54
CA LEU A 194 -8.71 -1.54 9.61
C LEU A 194 -9.52 -2.08 8.42
N GLY A 195 -8.89 -2.88 7.55
CA GLY A 195 -9.60 -3.53 6.44
C GLY A 195 -10.68 -4.48 6.92
N ASP A 196 -11.82 -4.50 6.24
CA ASP A 196 -12.81 -5.58 6.40
C ASP A 196 -12.21 -6.92 5.95
N ILE A 197 -11.30 -6.86 4.98
CA ILE A 197 -10.45 -7.95 4.53
C ILE A 197 -9.01 -7.46 4.48
N ILE A 198 -8.11 -8.15 5.16
CA ILE A 198 -6.69 -7.82 5.26
C ILE A 198 -5.87 -8.89 4.55
N LEU A 199 -5.34 -8.55 3.39
CA LEU A 199 -4.45 -9.42 2.61
C LEU A 199 -2.99 -9.00 2.83
N ALA A 200 -2.05 -9.92 2.62
CA ALA A 200 -0.63 -9.60 2.60
C ALA A 200 0.07 -10.27 1.42
N GLU A 201 1.13 -9.64 0.89
CA GLU A 201 2.07 -10.33 0.01
C GLU A 201 2.97 -11.28 0.84
N PRO A 202 3.43 -12.40 0.26
CA PRO A 202 4.38 -13.30 0.93
C PRO A 202 5.61 -12.56 1.43
N HIS A 203 6.05 -12.90 2.65
CA HIS A 203 7.25 -12.38 3.30
C HIS A 203 7.25 -10.88 3.56
N ALA A 204 6.13 -10.19 3.42
CA ALA A 204 6.02 -8.77 3.73
C ALA A 204 6.35 -8.52 5.21
N LEU A 205 7.23 -7.54 5.47
CA LEU A 205 7.50 -7.07 6.82
C LEU A 205 6.34 -6.19 7.28
N VAL A 206 5.61 -6.65 8.29
CA VAL A 206 4.48 -5.91 8.86
C VAL A 206 4.64 -5.84 10.38
N GLY A 207 4.79 -4.64 10.91
CA GLY A 207 5.01 -4.46 12.34
C GLY A 207 4.95 -3.01 12.78
N PHE A 208 5.05 -2.77 14.09
CA PHE A 208 5.06 -1.41 14.62
C PHE A 208 6.49 -0.91 14.82
N ALA A 209 7.20 -1.46 15.77
CA ALA A 209 8.60 -1.13 16.06
C ALA A 209 9.56 -2.12 15.40
N GLY A 210 10.74 -1.65 15.02
CA GLY A 210 11.76 -2.54 14.47
C GLY A 210 12.26 -3.56 15.49
N ARG A 211 12.65 -4.76 15.03
CA ARG A 211 13.15 -5.89 15.84
C ARG A 211 14.17 -5.44 16.88
N ARG A 212 15.19 -4.65 16.51
CA ARG A 212 16.24 -4.18 17.44
C ARG A 212 15.68 -3.37 18.62
N VAL A 213 14.65 -2.57 18.37
CA VAL A 213 14.02 -1.76 19.42
C VAL A 213 13.26 -2.64 20.39
N ILE A 214 12.53 -3.63 19.88
CA ILE A 214 11.76 -4.57 20.69
C ILE A 214 12.71 -5.41 21.54
N GLU A 215 13.67 -6.11 20.92
CA GLU A 215 14.66 -6.96 21.62
C GLU A 215 15.46 -6.18 22.67
N GLY A 216 15.86 -4.93 22.33
CA GLY A 216 16.54 -4.05 23.28
C GLY A 216 15.69 -3.63 24.48
N THR A 217 14.35 -3.60 24.30
CA THR A 217 13.40 -3.20 25.36
C THR A 217 13.03 -4.39 26.26
N ILE A 218 12.64 -5.54 25.66
CA ILE A 218 12.21 -6.72 26.41
C ILE A 218 13.37 -7.61 26.83
N LYS A 219 14.56 -7.41 26.26
CA LYS A 219 15.79 -8.19 26.48
C LYS A 219 15.65 -9.69 26.16
N GLU A 220 14.79 -10.01 25.21
CA GLU A 220 14.56 -11.36 24.67
C GLU A 220 14.80 -11.37 23.17
N GLN A 221 15.20 -12.54 22.62
CA GLN A 221 15.33 -12.74 21.20
C GLN A 221 13.95 -13.07 20.62
N LEU A 222 13.60 -12.38 19.54
CA LEU A 222 12.37 -12.63 18.81
C LEU A 222 12.52 -13.80 17.83
N PRO A 223 11.46 -14.56 17.54
CA PRO A 223 11.44 -15.57 16.46
C PRO A 223 11.97 -15.00 15.14
N GLU A 224 12.55 -15.83 14.29
CA GLU A 224 13.12 -15.37 13.01
C GLU A 224 12.05 -14.78 12.09
N ASP A 225 10.87 -15.39 12.07
CA ASP A 225 9.70 -14.99 11.27
C ASP A 225 8.85 -13.89 11.91
N PHE A 226 9.23 -13.38 13.09
CA PHE A 226 8.50 -12.31 13.78
C PHE A 226 8.29 -11.09 12.89
N GLN A 227 7.05 -10.62 12.80
CA GLN A 227 6.60 -9.53 11.91
C GLN A 227 6.59 -9.89 10.42
N SER A 228 6.72 -11.16 10.03
CA SER A 228 6.42 -11.58 8.66
C SER A 228 4.91 -11.67 8.42
N ALA A 229 4.49 -11.59 7.16
CA ALA A 229 3.09 -11.84 6.78
C ALA A 229 2.60 -13.22 7.27
N GLU A 230 3.47 -14.24 7.19
CA GLU A 230 3.20 -15.60 7.63
C GLU A 230 2.95 -15.67 9.14
N PHE A 231 3.78 -14.99 9.93
CA PHE A 231 3.58 -14.88 11.38
C PHE A 231 2.25 -14.21 11.71
N LEU A 232 1.89 -13.13 11.01
CA LEU A 232 0.64 -12.42 11.23
C LEU A 232 -0.58 -13.25 10.82
N LEU A 233 -0.48 -14.05 9.76
CA LEU A 233 -1.54 -14.98 9.37
C LEU A 233 -1.77 -16.04 10.46
N GLU A 234 -0.69 -16.66 10.98
CA GLU A 234 -0.76 -17.61 12.09
C GLU A 234 -1.42 -17.01 13.35
N LYS A 235 -1.15 -15.72 13.63
CA LYS A 235 -1.70 -15.01 14.79
C LYS A 235 -3.07 -14.38 14.55
N GLY A 236 -3.65 -14.54 13.35
CA GLY A 236 -4.99 -14.05 13.02
C GLY A 236 -5.08 -12.54 12.77
N PHE A 237 -3.97 -11.87 12.44
CA PHE A 237 -3.96 -10.45 12.07
C PHE A 237 -4.15 -10.21 10.57
N VAL A 238 -3.98 -11.24 9.75
CA VAL A 238 -4.13 -11.21 8.30
C VAL A 238 -5.09 -12.33 7.91
N ASP A 239 -6.00 -12.07 6.99
CA ASP A 239 -7.00 -13.06 6.55
C ASP A 239 -6.41 -14.03 5.53
N ASN A 240 -5.53 -13.56 4.65
CA ASN A 240 -4.86 -14.42 3.68
C ASN A 240 -3.55 -13.81 3.16
N ILE A 241 -2.61 -14.69 2.77
CA ILE A 241 -1.41 -14.33 2.03
C ILE A 241 -1.65 -14.64 0.56
N VAL A 242 -1.54 -13.62 -0.29
CA VAL A 242 -1.83 -13.72 -1.71
C VAL A 242 -0.58 -13.41 -2.52
N LYS A 243 -0.20 -14.34 -3.40
CA LYS A 243 0.92 -14.11 -4.31
C LYS A 243 0.60 -12.99 -5.30
N ARG A 244 1.64 -12.32 -5.75
CA ARG A 244 1.52 -11.13 -6.59
C ARG A 244 0.86 -11.42 -7.94
N ASP A 245 1.14 -12.56 -8.54
CA ASP A 245 0.55 -13.04 -9.78
C ASP A 245 -0.93 -13.43 -9.65
N GLU A 246 -1.37 -13.79 -8.44
CA GLU A 246 -2.75 -14.15 -8.12
C GLU A 246 -3.58 -12.94 -7.63
N MET A 247 -2.92 -11.85 -7.21
CA MET A 247 -3.55 -10.72 -6.51
C MET A 247 -4.71 -10.08 -7.29
N LYS A 248 -4.55 -9.85 -8.60
CA LYS A 248 -5.62 -9.28 -9.43
C LYS A 248 -6.89 -10.14 -9.41
N ASN A 249 -6.73 -11.46 -9.50
CA ASN A 249 -7.86 -12.40 -9.54
C ASN A 249 -8.55 -12.50 -8.18
N VAL A 250 -7.78 -12.53 -7.09
CA VAL A 250 -8.33 -12.55 -5.72
C VAL A 250 -9.11 -11.27 -5.43
N LEU A 251 -8.56 -10.10 -5.76
CA LEU A 251 -9.26 -8.82 -5.60
C LEU A 251 -10.53 -8.77 -6.42
N SER A 252 -10.49 -9.23 -7.68
CA SER A 252 -11.66 -9.30 -8.55
C SER A 252 -12.76 -10.18 -7.97
N LEU A 253 -12.40 -11.36 -7.43
CA LEU A 253 -13.36 -12.26 -6.78
C LEU A 253 -14.02 -11.60 -5.58
N LEU A 254 -13.24 -10.99 -4.68
CA LEU A 254 -13.75 -10.32 -3.48
C LEU A 254 -14.68 -9.16 -3.84
N LEU A 255 -14.30 -8.34 -4.81
CA LEU A 255 -15.14 -7.24 -5.30
C LEU A 255 -16.45 -7.76 -5.91
N GLY A 256 -16.39 -8.83 -6.71
CA GLY A 256 -17.56 -9.45 -7.33
C GLY A 256 -18.55 -9.98 -6.31
N LEU A 257 -18.08 -10.65 -5.26
CA LEU A 257 -18.91 -11.17 -4.19
C LEU A 257 -19.65 -10.07 -3.42
N HIS A 258 -19.00 -8.93 -3.19
CA HIS A 258 -19.60 -7.81 -2.45
C HIS A 258 -20.53 -6.96 -3.32
N ASN A 259 -20.27 -6.83 -4.62
CA ASN A 259 -21.17 -6.13 -5.53
C ASN A 259 -22.52 -6.86 -5.71
N GLN A 260 -22.54 -8.20 -5.64
CA GLN A 260 -23.77 -8.99 -5.71
C GLN A 260 -24.63 -8.85 -4.44
N ALA A 261 -24.01 -8.68 -3.27
CA ALA A 261 -24.73 -8.51 -2.01
C ALA A 261 -25.49 -7.15 -1.91
N GLY A 262 -25.10 -6.15 -2.71
CA GLY A 262 -25.78 -4.85 -2.79
C GLY A 262 -26.97 -4.79 -3.76
N GLY A 263 -27.18 -5.83 -4.58
CA GLY A 263 -28.19 -5.89 -5.62
C GLY A 263 -29.57 -6.39 -5.20
N ASP A 264 -29.68 -7.13 -4.10
CA ASP A 264 -30.95 -7.56 -3.54
C ASP A 264 -31.46 -6.54 -2.50
N SER A 265 -31.99 -5.44 -2.98
CA SER A 265 -32.97 -4.67 -2.20
C SER A 265 -34.13 -5.60 -1.89
N ILE A 266 -34.16 -6.11 -0.67
CA ILE A 266 -35.35 -6.78 -0.13
C ILE A 266 -36.49 -5.76 -0.29
N ASP A 267 -37.35 -6.03 -1.27
CA ASP A 267 -38.59 -5.33 -1.49
C ASP A 267 -39.43 -5.44 -0.20
N LYS A 268 -39.33 -4.42 0.66
CA LYS A 268 -40.19 -4.29 1.83
C LYS A 268 -41.54 -3.73 1.40
N SER A 269 -42.25 -4.52 0.61
CA SER A 269 -43.67 -4.38 0.43
C SER A 269 -44.37 -5.52 1.17
N ASN A 270 -44.66 -5.31 2.47
CA ASN A 270 -45.90 -5.73 3.13
C ASN A 270 -45.98 -5.04 4.50
#